data_914053028b5592c089fcbf6d36fbb363
#
_entry.id   914053028b5592c089fcbf6d36fbb363
#
_cell.length_a   1.000
_cell.length_b   1.000
_cell.length_c   1.000
_cell.angle_alpha   90.00
_cell.angle_beta   90.00
_cell.angle_gamma   90.00
#
_symmetry.space_group_name_H-M   'P 1'
#
loop_
_entity.id
_entity.type
_entity.pdbx_description
1 polymer ?
#
loop_
_entity_poly.entity_id
_entity_poly.type
_entity_poly.pdbx_seq_one_letter_code
_entity_poly.pdbx_strand_id
1 'polypeptide(L)'
;MVDVIGMGNAIVDITAAAAEVSSLIEFHDACKGGFFRTTPEAFAIIKGRLKNGRSCCGGSVANSLKAMSVLGISAGFAGKVGDDVEGLKFKAELKDYGVESLLATDSAAPTACTLILVHDDGEKSMCGKMGASKFIYPQDIDWTAAEQAKLIFVEGYWLDHNAETVRKIFDFAFSRGIKTALTLSDPIIVRENLPTLETLLPKIDIILGNENEFGALGKKEFKTAVMTKGAKGVDLFDRGTWSSFTAPKVGRICNTSGAGDAFAGGFLSGLMKGQTPAEAICLGQLCAANVLLRSESVVGHDFKVNAFYEELTKNDATD
;
A
#
# COMPACT_ATOMS: atom_id res chain seq x y z
N MET A 1 -9.24 8.10 -19.29
CA MET A 1 -7.75 7.97 -19.38
C MET A 1 -7.21 8.27 -17.99
N VAL A 2 -6.45 7.36 -17.40
CA VAL A 2 -5.91 7.52 -16.05
C VAL A 2 -4.52 8.16 -16.09
N ASP A 3 -4.26 9.07 -15.15
CA ASP A 3 -2.95 9.72 -15.03
C ASP A 3 -1.93 8.81 -14.33
N VAL A 4 -2.39 8.00 -13.38
CA VAL A 4 -1.55 7.11 -12.57
C VAL A 4 -2.09 5.70 -12.61
N ILE A 5 -1.24 4.73 -12.93
CA ILE A 5 -1.56 3.31 -12.76
C ILE A 5 -0.73 2.75 -11.61
N GLY A 6 -1.43 2.28 -10.59
CA GLY A 6 -0.81 1.51 -9.51
C GLY A 6 -0.91 0.01 -9.78
N MET A 7 0.16 -0.70 -9.50
CA MET A 7 0.29 -2.13 -9.71
C MET A 7 0.69 -2.81 -8.41
N GLY A 8 -0.19 -3.68 -7.89
CA GLY A 8 0.00 -4.27 -6.58
C GLY A 8 -0.95 -5.42 -6.26
N ASN A 9 -0.84 -5.93 -5.06
CA ASN A 9 -1.66 -7.02 -4.57
C ASN A 9 -3.08 -6.55 -4.27
N ALA A 10 -4.07 -7.23 -4.84
CA ALA A 10 -5.49 -7.06 -4.53
C ALA A 10 -5.85 -7.97 -3.35
N ILE A 11 -5.86 -7.43 -2.13
CA ILE A 11 -6.05 -8.18 -0.89
C ILE A 11 -7.32 -7.70 -0.19
N VAL A 12 -8.14 -8.63 0.31
CA VAL A 12 -9.26 -8.31 1.19
C VAL A 12 -8.88 -8.68 2.62
N ASP A 13 -8.86 -7.68 3.50
CA ASP A 13 -8.62 -7.85 4.92
C ASP A 13 -9.94 -8.08 5.65
N ILE A 14 -10.02 -9.15 6.44
CA ILE A 14 -11.19 -9.49 7.27
C ILE A 14 -10.77 -9.39 8.73
N THR A 15 -11.29 -8.41 9.43
CA THR A 15 -11.04 -8.20 10.86
C THR A 15 -12.19 -8.75 11.69
N ALA A 16 -11.89 -9.62 12.64
CA ALA A 16 -12.87 -10.22 13.53
C ALA A 16 -12.29 -10.45 14.94
N ALA A 17 -13.16 -10.73 15.92
CA ALA A 17 -12.72 -11.09 17.26
C ALA A 17 -12.04 -12.48 17.25
N ALA A 18 -10.88 -12.60 17.87
CA ALA A 18 -10.16 -13.87 17.98
C ALA A 18 -10.99 -14.94 18.69
N ALA A 19 -11.87 -14.54 19.61
CA ALA A 19 -12.80 -15.41 20.33
C ALA A 19 -13.74 -16.22 19.40
N GLU A 20 -14.08 -15.71 18.20
CA GLU A 20 -14.94 -16.41 17.24
C GLU A 20 -14.32 -17.74 16.74
N VAL A 21 -12.99 -17.84 16.80
CA VAL A 21 -12.23 -18.97 16.24
C VAL A 21 -11.29 -19.62 17.27
N SER A 22 -11.34 -19.22 18.53
CA SER A 22 -10.47 -19.74 19.60
C SER A 22 -10.51 -21.26 19.76
N SER A 23 -11.65 -21.90 19.49
CA SER A 23 -11.78 -23.36 19.51
C SER A 23 -11.14 -24.08 18.31
N LEU A 24 -10.76 -23.37 17.26
CA LEU A 24 -10.17 -23.92 16.04
C LEU A 24 -8.65 -23.71 15.98
N ILE A 25 -8.15 -22.74 16.72
CA ILE A 25 -6.75 -22.34 16.70
C ILE A 25 -6.28 -22.36 18.15
N GLU A 26 -5.35 -23.26 18.48
CA GLU A 26 -4.54 -23.07 19.67
C GLU A 26 -3.65 -21.86 19.42
N PHE A 27 -4.12 -20.67 19.82
CA PHE A 27 -3.29 -19.48 19.82
C PHE A 27 -2.22 -19.68 20.89
N HIS A 28 -1.11 -20.29 20.52
CA HIS A 28 0.11 -20.18 21.31
C HIS A 28 0.45 -18.69 21.40
N ASP A 29 0.94 -18.24 22.55
CA ASP A 29 1.41 -16.86 22.76
C ASP A 29 2.37 -16.38 21.67
N ALA A 30 3.09 -17.30 21.02
CA ALA A 30 3.95 -17.03 19.88
C ALA A 30 3.26 -16.50 18.61
N CYS A 31 1.94 -16.65 18.46
CA CYS A 31 1.17 -16.15 17.31
C CYS A 31 0.48 -14.83 17.62
N LYS A 32 0.37 -14.47 18.89
CA LYS A 32 -0.25 -13.24 19.32
C LYS A 32 0.70 -12.07 19.03
N GLY A 33 0.17 -11.02 18.43
CA GLY A 33 0.97 -9.88 17.99
C GLY A 33 1.70 -10.07 16.64
N GLY A 34 1.51 -11.21 15.95
CA GLY A 34 2.25 -11.55 14.75
C GLY A 34 1.45 -12.22 13.65
N PHE A 35 2.18 -12.62 12.59
CA PHE A 35 1.64 -13.37 11.47
C PHE A 35 1.91 -14.87 11.67
N PHE A 36 0.87 -15.70 11.53
CA PHE A 36 1.01 -17.16 11.58
C PHE A 36 0.68 -17.80 10.23
N ARG A 37 1.39 -18.89 9.93
CA ARG A 37 1.16 -19.65 8.72
C ARG A 37 0.01 -20.64 8.94
N THR A 38 -0.83 -20.82 7.92
CA THR A 38 -1.93 -21.79 7.93
C THR A 38 -2.01 -22.48 6.58
N THR A 39 -2.58 -23.69 6.55
CA THR A 39 -2.88 -24.36 5.27
C THR A 39 -4.08 -23.70 4.60
N PRO A 40 -4.26 -23.86 3.27
CA PRO A 40 -5.45 -23.37 2.57
C PRO A 40 -6.75 -23.87 3.18
N GLU A 41 -6.79 -25.13 3.62
CA GLU A 41 -7.95 -25.78 4.23
C GLU A 41 -8.26 -25.17 5.60
N ALA A 42 -7.24 -25.03 6.46
CA ALA A 42 -7.38 -24.42 7.76
C ALA A 42 -7.81 -22.95 7.65
N PHE A 43 -7.24 -22.19 6.69
CA PHE A 43 -7.66 -20.81 6.39
C PHE A 43 -9.15 -20.74 6.03
N ALA A 44 -9.61 -21.64 5.14
CA ALA A 44 -11.02 -21.68 4.73
C ALA A 44 -11.96 -21.99 5.90
N ILE A 45 -11.56 -22.93 6.79
CA ILE A 45 -12.33 -23.27 7.98
C ILE A 45 -12.41 -22.07 8.94
N ILE A 46 -11.29 -21.40 9.22
CA ILE A 46 -11.26 -20.23 10.10
C ILE A 46 -12.15 -19.14 9.50
N LYS A 47 -11.96 -18.79 8.23
CA LYS A 47 -12.75 -17.78 7.53
C LYS A 47 -14.25 -18.10 7.58
N GLY A 48 -14.64 -19.35 7.36
CA GLY A 48 -16.04 -19.79 7.38
C GLY A 48 -16.71 -19.72 8.74
N ARG A 49 -15.96 -19.60 9.83
CA ARG A 49 -16.50 -19.45 11.20
C ARG A 49 -16.69 -18.01 11.63
N LEU A 50 -16.04 -17.05 10.93
CA LEU A 50 -16.20 -15.63 11.24
C LEU A 50 -17.61 -15.16 10.86
N LYS A 51 -18.40 -14.76 11.84
CA LYS A 51 -19.79 -14.31 11.64
C LYS A 51 -19.91 -12.79 11.57
N ASN A 52 -19.05 -12.08 12.33
CA ASN A 52 -19.11 -10.64 12.50
C ASN A 52 -17.87 -9.93 11.90
N GLY A 53 -17.16 -10.60 11.00
CA GLY A 53 -15.97 -10.04 10.37
C GLY A 53 -16.29 -8.81 9.52
N ARG A 54 -15.56 -7.72 9.76
CA ARG A 54 -15.59 -6.55 8.89
C ARG A 54 -14.55 -6.75 7.79
N SER A 55 -14.96 -6.64 6.53
CA SER A 55 -14.05 -6.71 5.40
C SER A 55 -13.77 -5.33 4.84
N CYS A 56 -12.51 -5.05 4.53
CA CYS A 56 -12.08 -3.89 3.76
C CYS A 56 -11.05 -4.35 2.73
N CYS A 57 -10.94 -3.60 1.64
CA CYS A 57 -9.93 -3.89 0.63
C CYS A 57 -8.63 -3.22 1.04
N GLY A 58 -7.58 -4.04 1.18
CA GLY A 58 -6.22 -3.65 1.49
C GLY A 58 -5.32 -3.67 0.24
N GLY A 59 -4.02 -3.77 0.49
CA GLY A 59 -2.98 -3.64 -0.52
C GLY A 59 -2.38 -2.23 -0.53
N SER A 60 -1.06 -2.17 -0.38
CA SER A 60 -0.34 -0.90 -0.16
C SER A 60 -0.60 0.10 -1.30
N VAL A 61 -0.42 -0.34 -2.55
CA VAL A 61 -0.65 0.53 -3.71
C VAL A 61 -2.13 0.86 -3.88
N ALA A 62 -3.06 -0.09 -3.62
CA ALA A 62 -4.50 0.19 -3.70
C ALA A 62 -4.91 1.30 -2.71
N ASN A 63 -4.41 1.25 -1.46
CA ASN A 63 -4.66 2.29 -0.46
C ASN A 63 -4.08 3.64 -0.89
N SER A 64 -2.87 3.65 -1.47
CA SER A 64 -2.26 4.86 -2.01
C SER A 64 -3.09 5.47 -3.14
N LEU A 65 -3.62 4.66 -4.07
CA LEU A 65 -4.47 5.14 -5.16
C LEU A 65 -5.81 5.68 -4.68
N LYS A 66 -6.40 5.09 -3.64
CA LYS A 66 -7.60 5.63 -2.99
C LYS A 66 -7.32 7.04 -2.45
N ALA A 67 -6.18 7.24 -1.77
CA ALA A 67 -5.76 8.58 -1.33
C ALA A 67 -5.56 9.53 -2.51
N MET A 68 -4.91 9.08 -3.59
CA MET A 68 -4.71 9.88 -4.80
C MET A 68 -6.04 10.30 -5.43
N SER A 69 -7.01 9.38 -5.51
CA SER A 69 -8.34 9.66 -6.06
C SER A 69 -9.11 10.68 -5.21
N VAL A 70 -9.10 10.53 -3.88
CA VAL A 70 -9.68 11.53 -2.95
C VAL A 70 -9.05 12.92 -3.16
N LEU A 71 -7.77 12.97 -3.50
CA LEU A 71 -7.06 14.20 -3.84
C LEU A 71 -7.30 14.70 -5.28
N GLY A 72 -8.16 14.03 -6.05
CA GLY A 72 -8.54 14.44 -7.40
C GLY A 72 -7.58 14.01 -8.51
N ILE A 73 -6.73 13.01 -8.27
CA ILE A 73 -5.89 12.37 -9.29
C ILE A 73 -6.68 11.24 -9.94
N SER A 74 -6.69 11.20 -11.27
CA SER A 74 -7.26 10.08 -12.01
C SER A 74 -6.35 8.86 -11.92
N ALA A 75 -6.81 7.81 -11.24
CA ALA A 75 -6.01 6.64 -10.90
C ALA A 75 -6.68 5.34 -11.35
N GLY A 76 -5.87 4.38 -11.78
CA GLY A 76 -6.27 3.01 -12.09
C GLY A 76 -5.42 1.99 -11.33
N PHE A 77 -6.03 0.89 -10.93
CA PHE A 77 -5.36 -0.18 -10.22
C PHE A 77 -5.29 -1.45 -11.04
N ALA A 78 -4.07 -1.92 -11.32
CA ALA A 78 -3.78 -3.19 -11.97
C ALA A 78 -3.29 -4.22 -10.93
N GLY A 79 -3.87 -5.39 -10.98
CA GLY A 79 -3.60 -6.52 -10.09
C GLY A 79 -4.42 -7.71 -10.54
N LYS A 80 -4.55 -8.72 -9.68
CA LYS A 80 -5.33 -9.92 -10.02
C LYS A 80 -6.17 -10.38 -8.84
N VAL A 81 -7.44 -10.64 -9.12
CA VAL A 81 -8.41 -11.18 -8.16
C VAL A 81 -8.95 -12.52 -8.63
N GLY A 82 -9.51 -13.30 -7.73
CA GLY A 82 -10.28 -14.49 -8.08
C GLY A 82 -11.65 -14.14 -8.66
N ASP A 83 -12.28 -15.13 -9.30
CA ASP A 83 -13.70 -15.05 -9.68
C ASP A 83 -14.56 -15.44 -8.47
N ASP A 84 -14.56 -14.59 -7.45
CA ASP A 84 -15.20 -14.83 -6.16
C ASP A 84 -15.80 -13.55 -5.55
N VAL A 85 -16.47 -13.70 -4.41
CA VAL A 85 -17.14 -12.60 -3.71
C VAL A 85 -16.16 -11.54 -3.24
N GLU A 86 -14.95 -11.94 -2.82
CA GLU A 86 -13.90 -11.02 -2.40
C GLU A 86 -13.38 -10.19 -3.58
N GLY A 87 -13.22 -10.80 -4.75
CA GLY A 87 -12.84 -10.09 -5.98
C GLY A 87 -13.89 -9.07 -6.40
N LEU A 88 -15.18 -9.41 -6.28
CA LEU A 88 -16.28 -8.47 -6.54
C LEU A 88 -16.27 -7.32 -5.53
N LYS A 89 -16.04 -7.59 -4.23
CA LYS A 89 -15.91 -6.55 -3.20
C LYS A 89 -14.76 -5.61 -3.50
N PHE A 90 -13.61 -6.16 -3.88
CA PHE A 90 -12.43 -5.36 -4.21
C PHE A 90 -12.72 -4.41 -5.37
N LYS A 91 -13.31 -4.92 -6.45
CA LYS A 91 -13.73 -4.10 -7.61
C LYS A 91 -14.73 -3.01 -7.23
N ALA A 92 -15.69 -3.35 -6.37
CA ALA A 92 -16.71 -2.40 -5.91
C ALA A 92 -16.09 -1.27 -5.07
N GLU A 93 -15.17 -1.59 -4.16
CA GLU A 93 -14.50 -0.58 -3.32
C GLU A 93 -13.56 0.34 -4.13
N LEU A 94 -12.83 -0.19 -5.12
CA LEU A 94 -12.07 0.66 -6.05
C LEU A 94 -12.98 1.67 -6.74
N LYS A 95 -14.14 1.20 -7.25
CA LYS A 95 -15.13 2.06 -7.89
C LYS A 95 -15.69 3.12 -6.95
N ASP A 96 -15.96 2.77 -5.69
CA ASP A 96 -16.46 3.70 -4.66
C ASP A 96 -15.46 4.84 -4.43
N TYR A 97 -14.17 4.54 -4.42
CA TYR A 97 -13.11 5.55 -4.38
C TYR A 97 -12.82 6.24 -5.72
N GLY A 98 -13.52 5.89 -6.81
CA GLY A 98 -13.26 6.45 -8.13
C GLY A 98 -11.95 5.99 -8.77
N VAL A 99 -11.38 4.87 -8.30
CA VAL A 99 -10.20 4.23 -8.90
C VAL A 99 -10.66 3.27 -10.00
N GLU A 100 -10.13 3.44 -11.22
CA GLU A 100 -10.44 2.56 -12.35
C GLU A 100 -9.89 1.16 -12.11
N SER A 101 -10.73 0.14 -12.33
CA SER A 101 -10.33 -1.26 -12.15
C SER A 101 -9.72 -1.81 -13.44
N LEU A 102 -8.41 -2.00 -13.44
CA LEU A 102 -7.63 -2.68 -14.49
C LEU A 102 -7.24 -4.09 -14.04
N LEU A 103 -8.11 -4.74 -13.26
CA LEU A 103 -7.85 -6.03 -12.64
C LEU A 103 -8.04 -7.19 -13.62
N ALA A 104 -7.06 -8.08 -13.69
CA ALA A 104 -7.23 -9.42 -14.24
C ALA A 104 -8.05 -10.30 -13.28
N THR A 105 -8.68 -11.33 -13.80
CA THR A 105 -9.47 -12.29 -13.02
C THR A 105 -8.92 -13.70 -13.23
N ASP A 106 -8.74 -14.43 -12.13
CA ASP A 106 -8.30 -15.83 -12.13
C ASP A 106 -9.49 -16.73 -11.78
N SER A 107 -9.78 -17.73 -12.62
CA SER A 107 -10.88 -18.67 -12.38
C SER A 107 -10.49 -19.84 -11.47
N ALA A 108 -9.20 -20.06 -11.23
CA ALA A 108 -8.68 -21.20 -10.46
C ALA A 108 -8.21 -20.81 -9.05
N ALA A 109 -7.67 -19.62 -8.89
CA ALA A 109 -7.17 -19.13 -7.60
C ALA A 109 -8.15 -18.11 -6.99
N PRO A 110 -8.45 -18.19 -5.68
CA PRO A 110 -9.30 -17.20 -5.01
C PRO A 110 -8.59 -15.86 -4.87
N THR A 111 -9.34 -14.81 -4.61
CA THR A 111 -8.80 -13.50 -4.24
C THR A 111 -7.93 -13.60 -2.98
N ALA A 112 -6.83 -12.83 -2.95
CA ALA A 112 -6.00 -12.74 -1.76
C ALA A 112 -6.80 -12.22 -0.56
N CYS A 113 -6.56 -12.82 0.61
CA CYS A 113 -7.30 -12.48 1.81
C CYS A 113 -6.39 -12.58 3.04
N THR A 114 -6.49 -11.59 3.94
CA THR A 114 -5.86 -11.62 5.26
C THR A 114 -6.95 -11.67 6.33
N LEU A 115 -6.82 -12.58 7.29
CA LEU A 115 -7.62 -12.58 8.51
C LEU A 115 -6.84 -11.85 9.61
N ILE A 116 -7.48 -10.86 10.21
CA ILE A 116 -6.93 -10.07 11.32
C ILE A 116 -7.81 -10.37 12.54
N LEU A 117 -7.29 -11.16 13.45
CA LEU A 117 -7.99 -11.65 14.62
C LEU A 117 -7.58 -10.77 15.81
N VAL A 118 -8.54 -10.00 16.33
CA VAL A 118 -8.31 -9.06 17.43
C VAL A 118 -8.62 -9.76 18.74
N HIS A 119 -7.64 -9.82 19.64
CA HIS A 119 -7.76 -10.36 20.98
C HIS A 119 -8.38 -9.35 21.97
N ASP A 120 -8.87 -9.83 23.11
CA ASP A 120 -9.55 -8.99 24.12
C ASP A 120 -8.65 -7.86 24.69
N ASP A 121 -7.33 -8.05 24.66
CA ASP A 121 -6.34 -7.04 25.06
C ASP A 121 -5.93 -6.08 23.94
N GLY A 122 -6.53 -6.22 22.73
CA GLY A 122 -6.25 -5.39 21.57
C GLY A 122 -5.10 -5.88 20.69
N GLU A 123 -4.34 -6.90 21.12
CA GLU A 123 -3.33 -7.55 20.30
C GLU A 123 -3.97 -8.22 19.06
N LYS A 124 -3.22 -8.33 17.98
CA LYS A 124 -3.72 -8.89 16.71
C LYS A 124 -2.92 -10.13 16.33
N SER A 125 -3.60 -11.18 15.90
CA SER A 125 -3.00 -12.29 15.19
C SER A 125 -3.43 -12.26 13.74
N MET A 126 -2.52 -12.47 12.81
CA MET A 126 -2.82 -12.38 11.38
C MET A 126 -2.44 -13.66 10.66
N CYS A 127 -3.24 -14.06 9.69
CA CYS A 127 -2.86 -15.06 8.70
C CYS A 127 -3.44 -14.68 7.35
N GLY A 128 -2.75 -15.06 6.27
CA GLY A 128 -3.15 -14.64 4.94
C GLY A 128 -2.92 -15.70 3.88
N LYS A 129 -3.65 -15.53 2.77
CA LYS A 129 -3.52 -16.31 1.55
C LYS A 129 -3.40 -15.36 0.38
N MET A 130 -2.29 -15.46 -0.35
CA MET A 130 -2.01 -14.58 -1.49
C MET A 130 -2.92 -14.84 -2.71
N GLY A 131 -3.52 -16.02 -2.82
CA GLY A 131 -4.48 -16.32 -3.87
C GLY A 131 -4.01 -15.93 -5.28
N ALA A 132 -4.91 -15.32 -6.05
CA ALA A 132 -4.67 -14.89 -7.42
C ALA A 132 -3.55 -13.84 -7.55
N SER A 133 -3.33 -13.00 -6.55
CA SER A 133 -2.27 -11.98 -6.55
C SER A 133 -0.86 -12.57 -6.66
N LYS A 134 -0.69 -13.86 -6.30
CA LYS A 134 0.57 -14.58 -6.47
C LYS A 134 0.90 -14.88 -7.94
N PHE A 135 -0.10 -14.90 -8.81
CA PHE A 135 0.00 -15.41 -10.18
C PHE A 135 -0.26 -14.31 -11.20
N ILE A 136 0.39 -13.15 -11.03
CA ILE A 136 0.28 -12.07 -12.00
C ILE A 136 1.40 -12.19 -13.04
N TYR A 137 1.00 -12.18 -14.30
CA TYR A 137 1.92 -12.33 -15.42
C TYR A 137 1.85 -11.12 -16.35
N PRO A 138 2.83 -10.90 -17.24
CA PRO A 138 2.80 -9.77 -18.16
C PRO A 138 1.55 -9.68 -19.05
N GLN A 139 0.92 -10.80 -19.38
CA GLN A 139 -0.33 -10.83 -20.15
C GLN A 139 -1.57 -10.39 -19.34
N ASP A 140 -1.46 -10.31 -18.02
CA ASP A 140 -2.51 -9.82 -17.14
C ASP A 140 -2.53 -8.27 -17.05
N ILE A 141 -1.49 -7.61 -17.61
CA ILE A 141 -1.35 -6.16 -17.58
C ILE A 141 -1.97 -5.54 -18.84
N ASP A 142 -2.82 -4.55 -18.66
CA ASP A 142 -3.31 -3.70 -19.76
C ASP A 142 -2.21 -2.72 -20.16
N TRP A 143 -1.37 -3.15 -21.11
CA TRP A 143 -0.26 -2.33 -21.63
C TRP A 143 -0.75 -1.10 -22.39
N THR A 144 -1.96 -1.13 -22.96
CA THR A 144 -2.55 0.01 -23.66
C THR A 144 -2.91 1.12 -22.68
N ALA A 145 -3.51 0.76 -21.56
CA ALA A 145 -3.76 1.71 -20.47
C ALA A 145 -2.43 2.21 -19.86
N ALA A 146 -1.46 1.30 -19.64
CA ALA A 146 -0.15 1.64 -19.08
C ALA A 146 0.62 2.65 -19.93
N GLU A 147 0.54 2.57 -21.26
CA GLU A 147 1.21 3.49 -22.19
C GLU A 147 0.69 4.93 -22.12
N GLN A 148 -0.55 5.11 -21.66
CA GLN A 148 -1.18 6.42 -21.53
C GLN A 148 -0.98 7.06 -20.17
N ALA A 149 -0.43 6.32 -19.20
CA ALA A 149 -0.18 6.82 -17.85
C ALA A 149 1.01 7.79 -17.81
N LYS A 150 0.94 8.78 -16.93
CA LYS A 150 2.05 9.69 -16.62
C LYS A 150 2.98 9.09 -15.57
N LEU A 151 2.44 8.21 -14.71
CA LEU A 151 3.15 7.55 -13.63
C LEU A 151 2.69 6.10 -13.49
N ILE A 152 3.64 5.17 -13.40
CA ILE A 152 3.40 3.78 -13.00
C ILE A 152 3.98 3.61 -11.59
N PHE A 153 3.13 3.20 -10.64
CA PHE A 153 3.48 2.99 -9.23
C PHE A 153 3.39 1.50 -8.87
N VAL A 154 4.50 0.88 -8.50
CA VAL A 154 4.61 -0.57 -8.30
C VAL A 154 4.80 -0.90 -6.82
N GLU A 155 4.17 -1.99 -6.37
CA GLU A 155 4.30 -2.54 -5.02
C GLU A 155 5.51 -3.48 -4.93
N GLY A 156 6.36 -3.26 -3.94
CA GLY A 156 7.56 -4.08 -3.72
C GLY A 156 7.27 -5.56 -3.40
N TYR A 157 6.13 -5.86 -2.81
CA TYR A 157 5.71 -7.25 -2.57
C TYR A 157 5.62 -8.11 -3.84
N TRP A 158 5.47 -7.50 -5.02
CA TRP A 158 5.47 -8.23 -6.29
C TRP A 158 6.84 -8.81 -6.65
N LEU A 159 7.91 -8.34 -6.05
CA LEU A 159 9.25 -8.88 -6.28
C LEU A 159 9.39 -10.33 -5.79
N ASP A 160 8.64 -10.73 -4.77
CA ASP A 160 8.74 -12.07 -4.20
C ASP A 160 8.24 -13.18 -5.17
N HIS A 161 7.13 -12.92 -5.85
CA HIS A 161 6.50 -13.94 -6.72
C HIS A 161 6.40 -13.55 -8.19
N ASN A 162 6.49 -12.26 -8.51
CA ASN A 162 6.19 -11.70 -9.82
C ASN A 162 7.36 -10.86 -10.38
N ALA A 163 8.60 -11.16 -9.99
CA ALA A 163 9.80 -10.38 -10.34
C ALA A 163 9.99 -10.18 -11.85
N GLU A 164 9.62 -11.18 -12.67
CA GLU A 164 9.68 -11.06 -14.14
C GLU A 164 8.69 -10.01 -14.65
N THR A 165 7.46 -10.03 -14.13
CA THR A 165 6.44 -9.04 -14.47
C THR A 165 6.87 -7.63 -14.04
N VAL A 166 7.46 -7.50 -12.84
CA VAL A 166 8.00 -6.22 -12.35
C VAL A 166 9.11 -5.71 -13.28
N ARG A 167 10.07 -6.56 -13.69
CA ARG A 167 11.11 -6.16 -14.65
C ARG A 167 10.52 -5.65 -15.96
N LYS A 168 9.54 -6.36 -16.52
CA LYS A 168 8.86 -5.96 -17.76
C LYS A 168 8.13 -4.63 -17.63
N ILE A 169 7.51 -4.36 -16.47
CA ILE A 169 6.85 -3.07 -16.20
C ILE A 169 7.85 -1.92 -16.22
N PHE A 170 8.98 -2.06 -15.51
CA PHE A 170 10.01 -1.01 -15.49
C PHE A 170 10.70 -0.84 -16.84
N ASP A 171 10.94 -1.93 -17.59
CA ASP A 171 11.49 -1.87 -18.95
C ASP A 171 10.54 -1.16 -19.91
N PHE A 172 9.25 -1.48 -19.82
CA PHE A 172 8.21 -0.82 -20.60
C PHE A 172 8.13 0.67 -20.31
N ALA A 173 8.04 1.04 -19.03
CA ALA A 173 7.97 2.44 -18.63
C ALA A 173 9.22 3.23 -19.07
N PHE A 174 10.40 2.67 -18.82
CA PHE A 174 11.67 3.29 -19.22
C PHE A 174 11.77 3.53 -20.73
N SER A 175 11.38 2.55 -21.55
CA SER A 175 11.43 2.67 -23.02
C SER A 175 10.48 3.73 -23.58
N ARG A 176 9.47 4.14 -22.82
CA ARG A 176 8.45 5.13 -23.20
C ARG A 176 8.56 6.46 -22.47
N GLY A 177 9.55 6.59 -21.59
CA GLY A 177 9.73 7.80 -20.78
C GLY A 177 8.59 8.05 -19.78
N ILE A 178 7.85 6.99 -19.39
CA ILE A 178 6.82 7.07 -18.38
C ILE A 178 7.50 7.09 -17.01
N LYS A 179 7.08 8.00 -16.13
CA LYS A 179 7.60 8.09 -14.76
C LYS A 179 7.27 6.84 -13.96
N THR A 180 8.20 6.45 -13.08
CA THR A 180 8.04 5.26 -12.26
C THR A 180 8.21 5.55 -10.78
N ALA A 181 7.41 4.87 -9.96
CA ALA A 181 7.59 4.83 -8.52
C ALA A 181 7.55 3.38 -8.03
N LEU A 182 8.33 3.09 -6.98
CA LEU A 182 8.33 1.81 -6.28
C LEU A 182 8.20 2.06 -4.78
N THR A 183 7.27 1.38 -4.10
CA THR A 183 7.31 1.25 -2.65
C THR A 183 8.04 -0.03 -2.26
N LEU A 184 8.97 0.07 -1.30
CA LEU A 184 9.80 -1.07 -0.86
C LEU A 184 9.02 -2.14 -0.10
N SER A 185 7.91 -1.74 0.55
CA SER A 185 6.89 -2.58 1.19
C SER A 185 7.32 -3.35 2.45
N ASP A 186 8.45 -4.04 2.44
CA ASP A 186 8.91 -4.87 3.58
C ASP A 186 10.43 -5.09 3.53
N PRO A 187 11.15 -4.97 4.68
CA PRO A 187 12.60 -5.16 4.71
C PRO A 187 13.05 -6.59 4.39
N ILE A 188 12.20 -7.61 4.57
CA ILE A 188 12.51 -9.00 4.20
C ILE A 188 12.47 -9.11 2.67
N ILE A 189 11.41 -8.60 2.04
CA ILE A 189 11.28 -8.57 0.57
C ILE A 189 12.46 -7.85 -0.06
N VAL A 190 12.87 -6.71 0.51
CA VAL A 190 14.04 -5.96 0.03
C VAL A 190 15.30 -6.81 0.08
N ARG A 191 15.60 -7.47 1.22
CA ARG A 191 16.81 -8.30 1.38
C ARG A 191 16.83 -9.49 0.42
N GLU A 192 15.70 -10.20 0.31
CA GLU A 192 15.60 -11.39 -0.52
C GLU A 192 15.67 -11.08 -2.02
N ASN A 193 15.28 -9.87 -2.42
CA ASN A 193 15.24 -9.44 -3.81
C ASN A 193 16.28 -8.37 -4.17
N LEU A 194 17.30 -8.16 -3.33
CA LEU A 194 18.31 -7.12 -3.52
C LEU A 194 18.97 -7.14 -4.92
N PRO A 195 19.40 -8.30 -5.48
CA PRO A 195 19.99 -8.33 -6.82
C PRO A 195 19.01 -7.87 -7.90
N THR A 196 17.72 -8.18 -7.78
CA THR A 196 16.69 -7.71 -8.70
C THR A 196 16.50 -6.20 -8.58
N LEU A 197 16.37 -5.69 -7.35
CA LEU A 197 16.23 -4.26 -7.08
C LEU A 197 17.40 -3.45 -7.65
N GLU A 198 18.63 -3.92 -7.50
CA GLU A 198 19.83 -3.27 -8.07
C GLU A 198 19.74 -3.09 -9.58
N THR A 199 19.18 -4.06 -10.31
CA THR A 199 18.97 -3.95 -11.76
C THR A 199 17.85 -2.98 -12.14
N LEU A 200 16.90 -2.76 -11.22
CA LEU A 200 15.74 -1.88 -11.43
C LEU A 200 16.01 -0.42 -11.05
N LEU A 201 16.86 -0.16 -10.05
CA LEU A 201 17.13 1.19 -9.55
C LEU A 201 17.37 2.26 -10.63
N PRO A 202 18.14 2.00 -11.70
CA PRO A 202 18.33 2.99 -12.77
C PRO A 202 17.04 3.37 -13.52
N LYS A 203 16.01 2.52 -13.46
CA LYS A 203 14.71 2.69 -14.12
C LYS A 203 13.62 3.22 -13.18
N ILE A 204 13.94 3.38 -11.88
CA ILE A 204 13.02 3.90 -10.87
C ILE A 204 13.28 5.41 -10.72
N ASP A 205 12.25 6.23 -10.94
CA ASP A 205 12.35 7.68 -10.72
C ASP A 205 12.16 8.03 -9.25
N ILE A 206 11.23 7.33 -8.56
CA ILE A 206 10.87 7.61 -7.17
C ILE A 206 10.85 6.29 -6.38
N ILE A 207 11.60 6.22 -5.29
CA ILE A 207 11.56 5.07 -4.38
C ILE A 207 11.05 5.53 -3.01
N LEU A 208 10.08 4.79 -2.47
CA LEU A 208 9.45 5.09 -1.17
C LEU A 208 9.63 3.90 -0.23
N GLY A 209 9.81 4.19 1.05
CA GLY A 209 9.91 3.16 2.08
C GLY A 209 10.10 3.76 3.46
N ASN A 210 10.25 2.90 4.46
CA ASN A 210 10.58 3.31 5.82
C ASN A 210 12.08 3.09 6.15
N GLU A 211 12.50 3.51 7.35
CA GLU A 211 13.89 3.36 7.82
C GLU A 211 14.39 1.91 7.71
N ASN A 212 13.56 0.91 8.04
CA ASN A 212 13.95 -0.50 8.03
C ASN A 212 14.12 -1.03 6.60
N GLU A 213 13.26 -0.62 5.70
CA GLU A 213 13.30 -1.00 4.28
C GLU A 213 14.52 -0.38 3.59
N PHE A 214 14.80 0.90 3.82
CA PHE A 214 16.01 1.54 3.34
C PHE A 214 17.29 0.98 4.00
N GLY A 215 17.21 0.60 5.28
CA GLY A 215 18.27 -0.13 5.95
C GLY A 215 18.59 -1.47 5.29
N ALA A 216 17.56 -2.20 4.85
CA ALA A 216 17.70 -3.46 4.12
C ALA A 216 18.27 -3.26 2.71
N LEU A 217 17.88 -2.18 2.02
CA LEU A 217 18.36 -1.82 0.68
C LEU A 217 19.85 -1.39 0.70
N GLY A 218 20.29 -0.79 1.80
CA GLY A 218 21.64 -0.27 1.96
C GLY A 218 21.88 1.02 1.16
N LYS A 219 23.15 1.43 1.12
CA LYS A 219 23.54 2.64 0.37
C LYS A 219 23.47 2.38 -1.14
N LYS A 220 22.61 3.10 -1.83
CA LYS A 220 22.41 3.05 -3.28
C LYS A 220 22.28 4.47 -3.84
N GLU A 221 22.39 4.58 -5.14
CA GLU A 221 22.10 5.81 -5.85
C GLU A 221 20.61 5.85 -6.24
N PHE A 222 19.98 6.99 -6.03
CA PHE A 222 18.57 7.23 -6.33
C PHE A 222 18.42 8.50 -7.17
N LYS A 223 17.36 8.57 -7.98
CA LYS A 223 16.92 9.84 -8.56
C LYS A 223 16.17 10.65 -7.50
N THR A 224 15.11 10.08 -6.94
CA THR A 224 14.39 10.61 -5.78
C THR A 224 14.09 9.46 -4.81
N ALA A 225 14.40 9.64 -3.52
CA ALA A 225 14.06 8.67 -2.49
C ALA A 225 13.35 9.35 -1.32
N VAL A 226 12.33 8.69 -0.77
CA VAL A 226 11.52 9.20 0.34
C VAL A 226 11.48 8.15 1.44
N MET A 227 12.13 8.46 2.56
CA MET A 227 12.25 7.56 3.71
C MET A 227 11.39 8.08 4.86
N THR A 228 10.30 7.39 5.14
CA THR A 228 9.43 7.69 6.28
C THR A 228 10.02 7.17 7.58
N LYS A 229 9.92 7.96 8.66
CA LYS A 229 10.50 7.66 9.98
C LYS A 229 9.46 7.77 11.10
N GLY A 230 8.19 7.53 10.79
CA GLY A 230 7.08 7.66 11.73
C GLY A 230 7.02 9.05 12.36
N ALA A 231 6.95 9.13 13.68
CA ALA A 231 6.88 10.40 14.42
C ALA A 231 8.12 11.29 14.24
N LYS A 232 9.26 10.74 13.78
CA LYS A 232 10.47 11.52 13.49
C LYS A 232 10.37 12.31 12.16
N GLY A 233 9.38 12.01 11.32
CA GLY A 233 9.15 12.69 10.06
C GLY A 233 9.62 11.92 8.83
N VAL A 234 10.22 12.61 7.87
CA VAL A 234 10.57 12.08 6.55
C VAL A 234 11.92 12.62 6.12
N ASP A 235 12.77 11.75 5.57
CA ASP A 235 13.96 12.17 4.83
C ASP A 235 13.69 12.05 3.32
N LEU A 236 14.01 13.09 2.60
CA LEU A 236 13.91 13.19 1.15
C LEU A 236 15.31 13.28 0.54
N PHE A 237 15.62 12.36 -0.38
CA PHE A 237 16.75 12.51 -1.29
C PHE A 237 16.25 13.06 -2.62
N ASP A 238 16.74 14.22 -3.00
CA ASP A 238 16.46 14.84 -4.28
C ASP A 238 17.70 15.59 -4.77
N ARG A 239 18.01 15.47 -6.06
CA ARG A 239 19.16 16.15 -6.72
C ARG A 239 20.48 15.97 -5.96
N GLY A 240 20.75 14.75 -5.48
CA GLY A 240 22.00 14.40 -4.82
C GLY A 240 22.09 14.78 -3.33
N THR A 241 21.04 15.31 -2.72
CA THR A 241 21.05 15.81 -1.34
C THR A 241 19.91 15.23 -0.52
N TRP A 242 20.20 14.85 0.73
CA TRP A 242 19.21 14.48 1.72
C TRP A 242 18.73 15.72 2.49
N SER A 243 17.42 15.84 2.66
CA SER A 243 16.77 16.87 3.50
C SER A 243 15.77 16.19 4.43
N SER A 244 15.68 16.67 5.68
CA SER A 244 14.77 16.12 6.70
C SER A 244 13.58 17.05 6.94
N PHE A 245 12.40 16.46 7.06
CA PHE A 245 11.13 17.12 7.33
C PHE A 245 10.51 16.54 8.59
N THR A 246 10.16 17.36 9.55
CA THR A 246 9.51 16.93 10.79
C THR A 246 8.08 16.46 10.52
N ALA A 247 7.61 15.45 11.28
CA ALA A 247 6.22 15.06 11.23
C ALA A 247 5.32 16.12 11.90
N PRO A 248 4.10 16.34 11.41
CA PRO A 248 3.13 17.13 12.14
C PRO A 248 2.77 16.40 13.44
N LYS A 249 2.51 17.14 14.49
CA LYS A 249 1.94 16.58 15.72
C LYS A 249 0.53 16.10 15.43
N VAL A 250 0.22 14.90 15.85
CA VAL A 250 -1.15 14.33 15.77
C VAL A 250 -1.62 14.02 17.18
N GLY A 251 -2.91 14.17 17.41
CA GLY A 251 -3.52 13.85 18.69
C GLY A 251 -3.47 12.33 18.99
N ARG A 252 -4.50 11.80 19.65
CA ARG A 252 -4.57 10.37 19.96
C ARG A 252 -4.64 9.52 18.69
N ILE A 253 -3.62 8.72 18.46
CA ILE A 253 -3.55 7.78 17.32
C ILE A 253 -4.57 6.66 17.53
N CYS A 254 -5.42 6.44 16.51
CA CYS A 254 -6.40 5.37 16.47
C CYS A 254 -5.86 4.11 15.77
N ASN A 255 -5.13 4.30 14.65
CA ASN A 255 -4.61 3.20 13.83
C ASN A 255 -3.34 3.64 13.11
N THR A 256 -2.35 2.77 13.03
CA THR A 256 -1.10 3.04 12.30
C THR A 256 -1.05 2.35 10.93
N SER A 257 -1.96 1.39 10.68
CA SER A 257 -2.00 0.68 9.40
C SER A 257 -2.43 1.62 8.28
N GLY A 258 -1.75 1.54 7.12
CA GLY A 258 -2.07 2.35 5.95
C GLY A 258 -1.53 3.79 5.99
N ALA A 259 -0.91 4.25 7.09
CA ALA A 259 -0.35 5.60 7.16
C ALA A 259 0.78 5.82 6.13
N GLY A 260 1.63 4.80 5.91
CA GLY A 260 2.67 4.82 4.88
C GLY A 260 2.08 4.86 3.47
N ASP A 261 1.01 4.11 3.23
CA ASP A 261 0.30 4.08 1.95
C ASP A 261 -0.36 5.43 1.66
N ALA A 262 -1.02 6.02 2.67
CA ALA A 262 -1.63 7.34 2.57
C ALA A 262 -0.57 8.43 2.33
N PHE A 263 0.59 8.33 3.01
CA PHE A 263 1.72 9.20 2.75
C PHE A 263 2.17 9.10 1.29
N ALA A 264 2.39 7.89 0.79
CA ALA A 264 2.81 7.66 -0.61
C ALA A 264 1.78 8.23 -1.59
N GLY A 265 0.49 7.99 -1.36
CA GLY A 265 -0.59 8.54 -2.18
C GLY A 265 -0.61 10.06 -2.18
N GLY A 266 -0.47 10.70 -1.01
CA GLY A 266 -0.41 12.16 -0.87
C GLY A 266 0.83 12.76 -1.55
N PHE A 267 2.01 12.19 -1.30
CA PHE A 267 3.27 12.61 -1.91
C PHE A 267 3.23 12.54 -3.44
N LEU A 268 2.83 11.37 -3.98
CA LEU A 268 2.72 11.20 -5.42
C LEU A 268 1.65 12.12 -6.02
N SER A 269 0.55 12.39 -5.30
CA SER A 269 -0.46 13.37 -5.73
C SER A 269 0.10 14.79 -5.84
N GLY A 270 0.94 15.20 -4.89
CA GLY A 270 1.64 16.49 -4.93
C GLY A 270 2.49 16.62 -6.20
N LEU A 271 3.29 15.60 -6.50
CA LEU A 271 4.11 15.57 -7.72
C LEU A 271 3.26 15.61 -9.00
N MET A 272 2.14 14.87 -9.03
CA MET A 272 1.21 14.87 -10.18
C MET A 272 0.53 16.22 -10.38
N LYS A 273 0.43 17.05 -9.33
CA LYS A 273 -0.07 18.44 -9.39
C LYS A 273 1.04 19.46 -9.68
N GLY A 274 2.25 19.01 -10.00
CA GLY A 274 3.39 19.88 -10.35
C GLY A 274 4.13 20.48 -9.16
N GLN A 275 3.87 19.99 -7.93
CA GLN A 275 4.66 20.38 -6.75
C GLN A 275 6.08 19.80 -6.85
N THR A 276 7.04 20.49 -6.24
CA THR A 276 8.38 19.94 -6.01
C THR A 276 8.31 18.78 -5.02
N PRO A 277 9.30 17.85 -5.00
CA PRO A 277 9.33 16.78 -4.01
C PRO A 277 9.25 17.28 -2.56
N ALA A 278 9.91 18.39 -2.25
CA ALA A 278 9.86 19.01 -0.92
C ALA A 278 8.45 19.50 -0.52
N GLU A 279 7.74 20.15 -1.45
CA GLU A 279 6.36 20.60 -1.21
C GLU A 279 5.39 19.41 -1.09
N ALA A 280 5.59 18.36 -1.88
CA ALA A 280 4.76 17.15 -1.88
C ALA A 280 4.85 16.36 -0.55
N ILE A 281 5.97 16.48 0.21
CA ILE A 281 6.11 15.88 1.55
C ILE A 281 4.98 16.32 2.47
N CYS A 282 4.63 17.62 2.48
CA CYS A 282 3.57 18.13 3.34
C CYS A 282 2.22 17.44 3.05
N LEU A 283 1.85 17.30 1.77
CA LEU A 283 0.61 16.62 1.39
C LEU A 283 0.64 15.14 1.79
N GLY A 284 1.77 14.46 1.64
CA GLY A 284 1.98 13.09 2.13
C GLY A 284 1.78 12.97 3.64
N GLN A 285 2.37 13.89 4.42
CA GLN A 285 2.24 13.92 5.87
C GLN A 285 0.80 14.18 6.33
N LEU A 286 0.06 15.05 5.65
CA LEU A 286 -1.35 15.31 5.96
C LEU A 286 -2.23 14.09 5.68
N CYS A 287 -2.01 13.37 4.59
CA CYS A 287 -2.71 12.12 4.31
C CYS A 287 -2.40 11.04 5.35
N ALA A 288 -1.14 10.89 5.74
CA ALA A 288 -0.75 9.98 6.81
C ALA A 288 -1.42 10.34 8.14
N ALA A 289 -1.41 11.63 8.52
CA ALA A 289 -2.05 12.13 9.74
C ALA A 289 -3.58 11.85 9.73
N ASN A 290 -4.25 12.03 8.59
CA ASN A 290 -5.67 11.70 8.46
C ASN A 290 -5.94 10.23 8.78
N VAL A 291 -5.13 9.30 8.28
CA VAL A 291 -5.27 7.86 8.55
C VAL A 291 -4.96 7.54 10.02
N LEU A 292 -3.93 8.14 10.61
CA LEU A 292 -3.57 7.93 12.01
C LEU A 292 -4.70 8.27 12.99
N LEU A 293 -5.57 9.23 12.65
CA LEU A 293 -6.69 9.68 13.48
C LEU A 293 -7.99 8.91 13.22
N ARG A 294 -7.99 7.92 12.31
CA ARG A 294 -9.16 7.13 11.92
C ARG A 294 -9.00 5.67 12.30
N SER A 295 -10.11 4.93 12.30
CA SER A 295 -10.12 3.46 12.45
C SER A 295 -9.76 2.74 11.15
N GLU A 296 -10.04 3.36 10.01
CA GLU A 296 -9.77 2.83 8.68
C GLU A 296 -8.32 3.06 8.27
N SER A 297 -7.78 2.16 7.44
CA SER A 297 -6.39 2.23 6.93
C SER A 297 -6.26 3.04 5.64
N VAL A 298 -7.26 3.87 5.31
CA VAL A 298 -7.33 4.66 4.08
C VAL A 298 -7.76 6.09 4.38
N VAL A 299 -7.39 7.02 3.50
CA VAL A 299 -7.83 8.42 3.57
C VAL A 299 -9.36 8.48 3.41
N GLY A 300 -10.03 9.23 4.25
CA GLY A 300 -11.49 9.35 4.20
C GLY A 300 -11.98 10.09 2.95
N HIS A 301 -13.15 9.71 2.43
CA HIS A 301 -13.80 10.40 1.30
C HIS A 301 -14.05 11.89 1.56
N ASP A 302 -14.23 12.25 2.81
CA ASP A 302 -14.50 13.62 3.29
C ASP A 302 -13.22 14.46 3.51
N PHE A 303 -12.04 13.89 3.27
CA PHE A 303 -10.76 14.54 3.50
C PHE A 303 -10.61 15.79 2.63
N LYS A 304 -10.44 16.94 3.31
CA LYS A 304 -10.19 18.26 2.70
C LYS A 304 -8.88 18.81 3.24
N VAL A 305 -7.87 18.87 2.40
CA VAL A 305 -6.49 19.23 2.76
C VAL A 305 -6.41 20.50 3.59
N ASN A 306 -7.00 21.60 3.12
CA ASN A 306 -6.89 22.89 3.80
C ASN A 306 -7.60 22.90 5.16
N ALA A 307 -8.82 22.35 5.23
CA ALA A 307 -9.58 22.30 6.49
C ALA A 307 -8.85 21.42 7.51
N PHE A 308 -8.31 20.27 7.08
CA PHE A 308 -7.55 19.38 7.94
C PHE A 308 -6.23 19.99 8.42
N TYR A 309 -5.53 20.71 7.56
CA TYR A 309 -4.32 21.45 7.95
C TYR A 309 -4.61 22.51 9.03
N GLU A 310 -5.68 23.28 8.86
CA GLU A 310 -6.10 24.26 9.86
C GLU A 310 -6.49 23.63 11.20
N GLU A 311 -7.13 22.45 11.18
CA GLU A 311 -7.49 21.71 12.38
C GLU A 311 -6.24 21.23 13.15
N LEU A 312 -5.27 20.66 12.45
CA LEU A 312 -4.02 20.20 13.05
C LEU A 312 -3.24 21.35 13.69
N THR A 313 -3.14 22.50 13.01
CA THR A 313 -2.37 23.65 13.50
C THR A 313 -3.03 24.39 14.67
N LYS A 314 -4.36 24.32 14.81
CA LYS A 314 -5.08 24.86 15.98
C LYS A 314 -4.81 24.05 17.24
N ASN A 315 -4.72 22.74 17.12
CA ASN A 315 -4.42 21.84 18.24
C ASN A 315 -2.98 22.01 18.75
N ASP A 316 -2.02 22.35 17.89
CA ASP A 316 -0.63 22.66 18.27
C ASP A 316 -0.50 23.97 19.08
N ALA A 317 -1.44 24.91 18.93
CA ALA A 317 -1.41 26.22 19.62
C ALA A 317 -2.02 26.19 21.04
N THR A 318 -2.59 25.05 21.44
CA THR A 318 -3.29 24.89 22.74
C THR A 318 -2.52 24.01 23.74
N ASP A 319 -1.38 23.45 23.37
CA ASP A 319 -0.44 22.73 24.23
C ASP A 319 0.83 23.60 24.50
#